data_19b0c3c4c4da80e53448c7af1a22609b
#
_entry.id   19b0c3c4c4da80e53448c7af1a22609b
#
_cell.length_a   1.000
_cell.length_b   1.000
_cell.length_c   1.000
_cell.angle_alpha   90.00
_cell.angle_beta   90.00
_cell.angle_gamma   90.00
#
_symmetry.space_group_name_H-M   'P 1'
#
loop_
_entity.id
_entity.type
_entity.pdbx_description
1 polymer ?
#
loop_
_entity_poly.entity_id
_entity_poly.type
_entity_poly.pdbx_seq_one_letter_code
_entity_poly.pdbx_strand_id
1 'polypeptide(L)'
;MDRIASGWINGFIGVVIFSGSLPATRVAVMQFDPVFLTVARAAIAGFLALGLLIAFREKRPSRGDILSLAVVALGVVVGFPLLTALALQHVTSAHSIVFIGLLPLATAIFGVIRGGERPKPAFWLFSVLGSALVAGFALTQGLTASPVGDLLMLAAVVVCGLGYAEGGRLSRTLGGWQVISWALVLSLPVTVAVALFHRPATFSGIETPALLGLAYVSLFSMLIGFIFWYRGLSQGGIAAVGQLQLLQPFFGLALAATLLHEPVTWAMLAVTVAVILCVGGARRFAR
;
A
#
# COMPACT_ATOMS: atom_id res chain seq x y z
N MET A 1 17.07 20.96 2.86
CA MET A 1 17.11 19.55 2.41
C MET A 1 16.61 19.51 0.97
N ASP A 2 17.30 18.84 0.06
CA ASP A 2 16.86 18.71 -1.32
C ASP A 2 15.46 18.06 -1.38
N ARG A 3 14.57 18.60 -2.24
CA ARG A 3 13.19 18.12 -2.40
C ARG A 3 13.15 16.62 -2.73
N ILE A 4 14.11 16.15 -3.50
CA ILE A 4 14.25 14.75 -3.87
C ILE A 4 14.60 13.89 -2.66
N ALA A 5 15.58 14.31 -1.86
CA ALA A 5 15.97 13.60 -0.63
C ALA A 5 14.79 13.51 0.35
N SER A 6 14.02 14.61 0.50
CA SER A 6 12.78 14.62 1.29
C SER A 6 11.77 13.60 0.75
N GLY A 7 11.62 13.50 -0.58
CA GLY A 7 10.75 12.52 -1.22
C GLY A 7 11.11 11.08 -0.87
N TRP A 8 12.40 10.74 -0.91
CA TRP A 8 12.89 9.41 -0.55
C TRP A 8 12.68 9.08 0.94
N ILE A 9 12.91 10.05 1.83
CA ILE A 9 12.66 9.86 3.27
C ILE A 9 11.17 9.64 3.54
N ASN A 10 10.31 10.48 2.97
CA ASN A 10 8.86 10.31 3.12
C ASN A 10 8.39 8.97 2.56
N GLY A 11 8.85 8.58 1.36
CA GLY A 11 8.55 7.28 0.78
C GLY A 11 8.99 6.11 1.66
N PHE A 12 10.20 6.19 2.23
CA PHE A 12 10.73 5.19 3.14
C PHE A 12 9.88 5.04 4.42
N ILE A 13 9.51 6.15 5.06
CA ILE A 13 8.60 6.15 6.22
C ILE A 13 7.27 5.50 5.85
N GLY A 14 6.70 5.85 4.69
CA GLY A 14 5.47 5.22 4.19
C GLY A 14 5.60 3.71 4.04
N VAL A 15 6.69 3.22 3.46
CA VAL A 15 6.95 1.78 3.27
C VAL A 15 7.11 1.06 4.61
N VAL A 16 7.82 1.63 5.57
CA VAL A 16 7.94 1.05 6.93
C VAL A 16 6.55 0.90 7.57
N ILE A 17 5.72 1.93 7.50
CA ILE A 17 4.34 1.88 8.01
C ILE A 17 3.54 0.81 7.25
N PHE A 18 3.62 0.74 5.92
CA PHE A 18 2.89 -0.26 5.15
C PHE A 18 3.35 -1.70 5.40
N SER A 19 4.56 -1.91 5.88
CA SER A 19 5.10 -3.25 6.15
C SER A 19 4.31 -4.03 7.20
N GLY A 20 3.66 -3.34 8.14
CA GLY A 20 2.75 -3.95 9.11
C GLY A 20 1.34 -4.22 8.58
N SER A 21 0.99 -3.75 7.36
CA SER A 21 -0.40 -3.80 6.86
C SER A 21 -0.89 -5.23 6.60
N LEU A 22 -0.07 -6.09 5.95
CA LEU A 22 -0.46 -7.47 5.66
C LEU A 22 -0.64 -8.30 6.94
N PRO A 23 0.32 -8.32 7.89
CA PRO A 23 0.14 -9.02 9.16
C PRO A 23 -1.09 -8.53 9.93
N ALA A 24 -1.26 -7.20 10.05
CA ALA A 24 -2.40 -6.63 10.75
C ALA A 24 -3.74 -6.97 10.06
N THR A 25 -3.79 -6.94 8.72
CA THR A 25 -4.97 -7.36 7.95
C THR A 25 -5.25 -8.84 8.16
N ARG A 26 -4.20 -9.69 8.15
CA ARG A 26 -4.35 -11.14 8.35
C ARG A 26 -4.98 -11.46 9.70
N VAL A 27 -4.48 -10.84 10.77
CA VAL A 27 -5.03 -11.02 12.12
C VAL A 27 -6.49 -10.54 12.20
N ALA A 28 -6.77 -9.38 11.62
CA ALA A 28 -8.12 -8.81 11.65
C ALA A 28 -9.13 -9.65 10.84
N VAL A 29 -8.76 -10.15 9.65
CA VAL A 29 -9.67 -10.90 8.76
C VAL A 29 -9.98 -12.31 9.27
N MET A 30 -9.26 -12.80 10.28
CA MET A 30 -9.60 -14.05 10.96
C MET A 30 -10.89 -13.95 11.79
N GLN A 31 -11.30 -12.74 12.16
CA GLN A 31 -12.47 -12.51 13.01
C GLN A 31 -13.48 -11.51 12.42
N PHE A 32 -13.03 -10.64 11.50
CA PHE A 32 -13.89 -9.73 10.78
C PHE A 32 -14.15 -10.23 9.35
N ASP A 33 -15.36 -10.05 8.88
CA ASP A 33 -15.67 -10.19 7.45
C ASP A 33 -14.75 -9.26 6.62
N PRO A 34 -14.17 -9.74 5.50
CA PRO A 34 -13.25 -8.95 4.68
C PRO A 34 -13.85 -7.66 4.14
N VAL A 35 -15.14 -7.67 3.78
CA VAL A 35 -15.86 -6.48 3.31
C VAL A 35 -16.00 -5.49 4.47
N PHE A 36 -16.48 -5.96 5.63
CA PHE A 36 -16.58 -5.14 6.82
C PHE A 36 -15.23 -4.53 7.21
N LEU A 37 -14.18 -5.33 7.28
CA LEU A 37 -12.82 -4.87 7.62
C LEU A 37 -12.37 -3.76 6.67
N THR A 38 -12.59 -3.93 5.36
CA THR A 38 -12.21 -2.95 4.33
C THR A 38 -12.95 -1.64 4.50
N VAL A 39 -14.27 -1.68 4.62
CA VAL A 39 -15.06 -0.45 4.69
C VAL A 39 -14.99 0.22 6.06
N ALA A 40 -14.85 -0.54 7.15
CA ALA A 40 -14.67 -0.01 8.50
C ALA A 40 -13.36 0.76 8.63
N ARG A 41 -12.23 0.18 8.15
CA ARG A 41 -10.94 0.88 8.16
C ARG A 41 -10.99 2.18 7.34
N ALA A 42 -11.65 2.15 6.18
CA ALA A 42 -11.81 3.31 5.33
C ALA A 42 -12.72 4.38 5.96
N ALA A 43 -13.82 3.97 6.61
CA ALA A 43 -14.72 4.88 7.31
C ALA A 43 -14.03 5.53 8.51
N ILE A 44 -13.34 4.77 9.36
CA ILE A 44 -12.58 5.29 10.51
C ILE A 44 -11.54 6.32 10.01
N ALA A 45 -10.71 5.94 9.03
CA ALA A 45 -9.73 6.86 8.44
C ALA A 45 -10.41 8.07 7.79
N GLY A 46 -11.55 7.88 7.16
CA GLY A 46 -12.33 8.94 6.50
C GLY A 46 -12.88 9.98 7.45
N PHE A 47 -13.41 9.57 8.61
CA PHE A 47 -13.84 10.51 9.64
C PHE A 47 -12.68 11.31 10.24
N LEU A 48 -11.53 10.66 10.45
CA LEU A 48 -10.32 11.35 10.92
C LEU A 48 -9.81 12.32 9.84
N ALA A 49 -9.79 11.90 8.58
CA ALA A 49 -9.41 12.76 7.47
C ALA A 49 -10.35 13.98 7.33
N LEU A 50 -11.67 13.78 7.50
CA LEU A 50 -12.64 14.85 7.50
C LEU A 50 -12.34 15.84 8.64
N GLY A 51 -12.08 15.33 9.85
CA GLY A 51 -11.68 16.15 11.00
C GLY A 51 -10.42 16.99 10.71
N LEU A 52 -9.38 16.37 10.09
CA LEU A 52 -8.17 17.09 9.69
C LEU A 52 -8.45 18.17 8.64
N LEU A 53 -9.22 17.86 7.59
CA LEU A 53 -9.56 18.83 6.54
C LEU A 53 -10.32 20.04 7.10
N ILE A 54 -11.23 19.81 8.06
CA ILE A 54 -11.97 20.88 8.74
C ILE A 54 -11.04 21.69 9.65
N ALA A 55 -10.21 21.02 10.47
CA ALA A 55 -9.30 21.67 11.41
C ALA A 55 -8.29 22.58 10.71
N PHE A 56 -7.75 22.12 9.57
CA PHE A 56 -6.80 22.89 8.76
C PHE A 56 -7.48 23.80 7.73
N ARG A 57 -8.81 23.85 7.69
CA ARG A 57 -9.61 24.68 6.77
C ARG A 57 -9.22 24.49 5.31
N GLU A 58 -8.98 23.24 4.91
CA GLU A 58 -8.55 22.90 3.55
C GLU A 58 -9.61 23.22 2.51
N LYS A 59 -9.14 23.73 1.38
CA LYS A 59 -10.02 24.05 0.24
C LYS A 59 -10.54 22.76 -0.39
N ARG A 60 -11.80 22.81 -0.84
CA ARG A 60 -12.39 21.69 -1.61
C ARG A 60 -11.62 21.48 -2.91
N PRO A 61 -11.44 20.22 -3.34
CA PRO A 61 -10.83 19.91 -4.62
C PRO A 61 -11.67 20.50 -5.77
N SER A 62 -11.01 20.82 -6.87
CA SER A 62 -11.70 21.28 -8.07
C SER A 62 -12.54 20.15 -8.69
N ARG A 63 -13.51 20.50 -9.53
CA ARG A 63 -14.31 19.49 -10.25
C ARG A 63 -13.42 18.58 -11.12
N GLY A 64 -12.33 19.11 -11.66
CA GLY A 64 -11.36 18.36 -12.45
C GLY A 64 -10.58 17.32 -11.62
N ASP A 65 -10.45 17.50 -10.31
CA ASP A 65 -9.73 16.58 -9.42
C ASP A 65 -10.60 15.40 -8.98
N ILE A 66 -11.93 15.52 -9.06
CA ILE A 66 -12.86 14.51 -8.51
C ILE A 66 -12.66 13.13 -9.16
N LEU A 67 -12.49 13.08 -10.49
CA LEU A 67 -12.24 11.81 -11.19
C LEU A 67 -10.94 11.17 -10.74
N SER A 68 -9.88 11.96 -10.60
CA SER A 68 -8.58 11.49 -10.10
C SER A 68 -8.69 10.99 -8.66
N LEU A 69 -9.42 11.70 -7.80
CA LEU A 69 -9.69 11.28 -6.43
C LEU A 69 -10.53 9.99 -6.37
N ALA A 70 -11.49 9.83 -7.28
CA ALA A 70 -12.27 8.59 -7.41
C ALA A 70 -11.37 7.40 -7.82
N VAL A 71 -10.42 7.61 -8.75
CA VAL A 71 -9.43 6.58 -9.12
C VAL A 71 -8.56 6.23 -7.92
N VAL A 72 -8.09 7.21 -7.14
CA VAL A 72 -7.35 6.98 -5.90
C VAL A 72 -8.19 6.20 -4.90
N ALA A 73 -9.45 6.58 -4.69
CA ALA A 73 -10.36 5.92 -3.76
C ALA A 73 -10.62 4.45 -4.18
N LEU A 74 -10.91 4.21 -5.45
CA LEU A 74 -11.13 2.86 -5.98
C LEU A 74 -9.84 2.02 -5.97
N GLY A 75 -8.67 2.65 -6.20
CA GLY A 75 -7.39 1.94 -6.20
C GLY A 75 -6.93 1.53 -4.81
N VAL A 76 -6.82 2.49 -3.89
CA VAL A 76 -6.11 2.30 -2.62
C VAL A 76 -6.99 2.31 -1.38
N VAL A 77 -8.16 2.95 -1.42
CA VAL A 77 -9.06 2.97 -0.26
C VAL A 77 -9.94 1.72 -0.21
N VAL A 78 -10.47 1.28 -1.34
CA VAL A 78 -11.39 0.13 -1.43
C VAL A 78 -10.75 -1.04 -2.18
N GLY A 79 -10.27 -0.85 -3.40
CA GLY A 79 -9.90 -1.94 -4.30
C GLY A 79 -8.78 -2.80 -3.77
N PHE A 80 -7.60 -2.23 -3.54
CA PHE A 80 -6.46 -2.99 -3.01
C PHE A 80 -6.76 -3.65 -1.66
N PRO A 81 -7.32 -2.95 -0.64
CA PRO A 81 -7.63 -3.59 0.63
C PRO A 81 -8.65 -4.71 0.55
N LEU A 82 -9.71 -4.53 -0.24
CA LEU A 82 -10.75 -5.55 -0.41
C LEU A 82 -10.20 -6.79 -1.13
N LEU A 83 -9.55 -6.59 -2.27
CA LEU A 83 -8.99 -7.69 -3.06
C LEU A 83 -7.93 -8.46 -2.26
N THR A 84 -7.08 -7.76 -1.49
CA THR A 84 -6.09 -8.38 -0.61
C THR A 84 -6.75 -9.13 0.54
N ALA A 85 -7.77 -8.56 1.18
CA ALA A 85 -8.49 -9.22 2.28
C ALA A 85 -9.21 -10.50 1.80
N LEU A 86 -9.83 -10.45 0.62
CA LEU A 86 -10.44 -11.63 -0.01
C LEU A 86 -9.38 -12.66 -0.40
N ALA A 87 -8.27 -12.23 -1.00
CA ALA A 87 -7.18 -13.14 -1.38
C ALA A 87 -6.61 -13.88 -0.16
N LEU A 88 -6.43 -13.19 0.97
CA LEU A 88 -5.90 -13.77 2.22
C LEU A 88 -6.83 -14.82 2.87
N GLN A 89 -8.06 -14.99 2.39
CA GLN A 89 -8.88 -16.14 2.74
C GLN A 89 -8.45 -17.42 2.00
N HIS A 90 -7.81 -17.27 0.83
CA HIS A 90 -7.43 -18.37 -0.06
C HIS A 90 -5.93 -18.67 -0.05
N VAL A 91 -5.09 -17.67 0.28
CA VAL A 91 -3.62 -17.79 0.27
C VAL A 91 -3.02 -17.25 1.56
N THR A 92 -1.79 -17.67 1.86
CA THR A 92 -1.04 -17.18 3.03
C THR A 92 -0.48 -15.78 2.80
N SER A 93 -0.12 -15.09 3.90
CA SER A 93 0.57 -13.79 3.79
C SER A 93 1.91 -13.92 3.04
N ALA A 94 2.66 -15.02 3.26
CA ALA A 94 3.90 -15.29 2.56
C ALA A 94 3.69 -15.44 1.06
N HIS A 95 2.64 -16.16 0.62
CA HIS A 95 2.28 -16.29 -0.79
C HIS A 95 1.91 -14.93 -1.41
N SER A 96 1.17 -14.09 -0.68
CA SER A 96 0.78 -12.75 -1.14
C SER A 96 1.98 -11.83 -1.41
N ILE A 97 3.12 -12.04 -0.74
CA ILE A 97 4.36 -11.27 -0.92
C ILE A 97 4.90 -11.40 -2.36
N VAL A 98 4.68 -12.55 -3.03
CA VAL A 98 5.06 -12.75 -4.44
C VAL A 98 4.46 -11.64 -5.31
N PHE A 99 3.16 -11.40 -5.13
CA PHE A 99 2.42 -10.39 -5.90
C PHE A 99 2.77 -8.97 -5.46
N ILE A 100 2.93 -8.73 -4.15
CA ILE A 100 3.37 -7.42 -3.63
C ILE A 100 4.73 -7.03 -4.22
N GLY A 101 5.61 -8.00 -4.50
CA GLY A 101 6.86 -7.75 -5.21
C GLY A 101 6.70 -7.19 -6.64
N LEU A 102 5.52 -7.33 -7.26
CA LEU A 102 5.21 -6.75 -8.56
C LEU A 102 4.65 -5.32 -8.47
N LEU A 103 4.24 -4.87 -7.28
CA LEU A 103 3.60 -3.57 -7.09
C LEU A 103 4.51 -2.38 -7.49
N PRO A 104 5.82 -2.38 -7.21
CA PRO A 104 6.72 -1.31 -7.69
C PRO A 104 6.78 -1.21 -9.21
N LEU A 105 6.76 -2.36 -9.89
CA LEU A 105 6.74 -2.41 -11.36
C LEU A 105 5.42 -1.84 -11.91
N ALA A 106 4.27 -2.26 -11.36
CA ALA A 106 2.96 -1.72 -11.71
C ALA A 106 2.89 -0.20 -11.46
N THR A 107 3.39 0.27 -10.30
CA THR A 107 3.46 1.69 -9.96
C THR A 107 4.32 2.47 -10.96
N ALA A 108 5.45 1.92 -11.40
CA ALA A 108 6.32 2.56 -12.38
C ALA A 108 5.66 2.64 -13.77
N ILE A 109 4.99 1.56 -14.21
CA ILE A 109 4.24 1.54 -15.48
C ILE A 109 3.16 2.64 -15.47
N PHE A 110 2.34 2.71 -14.42
CA PHE A 110 1.33 3.75 -14.30
C PHE A 110 1.94 5.15 -14.05
N GLY A 111 3.12 5.23 -13.44
CA GLY A 111 3.90 6.47 -13.34
C GLY A 111 4.26 7.06 -14.70
N VAL A 112 4.59 6.21 -15.68
CA VAL A 112 4.79 6.61 -17.08
C VAL A 112 3.46 7.03 -17.71
N ILE A 113 2.44 6.18 -17.62
CA ILE A 113 1.15 6.40 -18.31
C ILE A 113 0.40 7.62 -17.74
N ARG A 114 0.33 7.76 -16.42
CA ARG A 114 -0.46 8.78 -15.72
C ARG A 114 0.36 9.96 -15.20
N GLY A 115 1.60 9.69 -14.80
CA GLY A 115 2.52 10.67 -14.21
C GLY A 115 3.40 11.39 -15.23
N GLY A 116 3.43 10.91 -16.48
CA GLY A 116 4.26 11.45 -17.55
C GLY A 116 5.76 11.25 -17.32
N GLU A 117 6.15 10.30 -16.48
CA GLU A 117 7.55 10.00 -16.18
C GLU A 117 8.21 9.25 -17.34
N ARG A 118 9.52 9.43 -17.52
CA ARG A 118 10.29 8.81 -18.60
C ARG A 118 11.57 8.19 -18.05
N PRO A 119 11.47 7.07 -17.29
CA PRO A 119 12.65 6.39 -16.79
C PRO A 119 13.52 5.85 -17.92
N LYS A 120 14.85 5.87 -17.73
CA LYS A 120 15.80 5.30 -18.69
C LYS A 120 15.65 3.78 -18.79
N PRO A 121 16.05 3.13 -19.90
CA PRO A 121 15.95 1.67 -20.04
C PRO A 121 16.56 0.87 -18.88
N ALA A 122 17.70 1.31 -18.35
CA ALA A 122 18.35 0.68 -17.21
C ALA A 122 17.49 0.67 -15.94
N PHE A 123 16.58 1.64 -15.75
CA PHE A 123 15.61 1.63 -14.66
C PHE A 123 14.75 0.36 -14.69
N TRP A 124 14.24 0.01 -15.87
CA TRP A 124 13.36 -1.15 -16.04
C TRP A 124 14.08 -2.46 -15.73
N LEU A 125 15.36 -2.56 -16.09
CA LEU A 125 16.18 -3.72 -15.75
C LEU A 125 16.24 -3.91 -14.22
N PHE A 126 16.57 -2.87 -13.46
CA PHE A 126 16.63 -2.94 -12.01
C PHE A 126 15.25 -3.16 -11.37
N SER A 127 14.20 -2.56 -11.92
CA SER A 127 12.82 -2.73 -11.43
C SER A 127 12.34 -4.17 -11.62
N VAL A 128 12.54 -4.74 -12.80
CA VAL A 128 12.17 -6.14 -13.09
C VAL A 128 13.01 -7.10 -12.26
N LEU A 129 14.33 -6.89 -12.18
CA LEU A 129 15.22 -7.73 -11.38
C LEU A 129 14.84 -7.70 -9.90
N GLY A 130 14.58 -6.52 -9.34
CA GLY A 130 14.15 -6.38 -7.95
C GLY A 130 12.81 -7.08 -7.68
N SER A 131 11.83 -6.93 -8.57
CA SER A 131 10.55 -7.63 -8.48
C SER A 131 10.72 -9.14 -8.58
N ALA A 132 11.57 -9.62 -9.49
CA ALA A 132 11.86 -11.05 -9.65
C ALA A 132 12.57 -11.65 -8.42
N LEU A 133 13.49 -10.90 -7.79
CA LEU A 133 14.16 -11.32 -6.56
C LEU A 133 13.16 -11.47 -5.40
N VAL A 134 12.26 -10.50 -5.21
CA VAL A 134 11.22 -10.57 -4.17
C VAL A 134 10.28 -11.72 -4.42
N ALA A 135 9.76 -11.85 -5.65
CA ALA A 135 8.87 -12.93 -6.03
C ALA A 135 9.56 -14.30 -5.88
N GLY A 136 10.80 -14.45 -6.37
CA GLY A 136 11.58 -15.67 -6.25
C GLY A 136 11.85 -16.05 -4.79
N PHE A 137 12.19 -15.09 -3.94
CA PHE A 137 12.35 -15.34 -2.50
C PHE A 137 11.04 -15.82 -1.86
N ALA A 138 9.92 -15.15 -2.15
CA ALA A 138 8.63 -15.53 -1.61
C ALA A 138 8.20 -16.94 -2.06
N LEU A 139 8.55 -17.37 -3.29
CA LEU A 139 8.32 -18.73 -3.76
C LEU A 139 9.04 -19.79 -2.89
N THR A 140 10.18 -19.46 -2.28
CA THR A 140 10.91 -20.38 -1.40
C THR A 140 10.26 -20.54 -0.02
N GLN A 141 9.31 -19.66 0.36
CA GLN A 141 8.62 -19.72 1.65
C GLN A 141 7.41 -20.68 1.66
N GLY A 142 7.17 -21.37 0.57
CA GLY A 142 6.05 -22.29 0.40
C GLY A 142 4.83 -21.63 -0.22
N LEU A 143 4.25 -22.32 -1.19
CA LEU A 143 3.07 -21.88 -1.92
C LEU A 143 1.87 -22.73 -1.55
N THR A 144 0.75 -22.06 -1.26
CA THR A 144 -0.57 -22.67 -1.35
C THR A 144 -1.19 -22.24 -2.68
N ALA A 145 -1.19 -23.10 -3.67
CA ALA A 145 -1.75 -22.78 -4.98
C ALA A 145 -3.26 -22.51 -4.87
N SER A 146 -3.68 -21.31 -5.23
CA SER A 146 -5.08 -20.93 -5.29
C SER A 146 -5.28 -19.97 -6.46
N PRO A 147 -5.76 -20.43 -7.62
CA PRO A 147 -5.99 -19.56 -8.77
C PRO A 147 -6.87 -18.34 -8.47
N VAL A 148 -7.86 -18.49 -7.57
CA VAL A 148 -8.72 -17.39 -7.13
C VAL A 148 -7.92 -16.38 -6.31
N GLY A 149 -7.14 -16.83 -5.32
CA GLY A 149 -6.29 -15.98 -4.50
C GLY A 149 -5.26 -15.23 -5.34
N ASP A 150 -4.64 -15.91 -6.29
CA ASP A 150 -3.62 -15.36 -7.19
C ASP A 150 -4.21 -14.27 -8.12
N LEU A 151 -5.39 -14.53 -8.70
CA LEU A 151 -6.08 -13.54 -9.54
C LEU A 151 -6.49 -12.30 -8.73
N LEU A 152 -7.00 -12.49 -7.50
CA LEU A 152 -7.34 -11.40 -6.60
C LEU A 152 -6.11 -10.56 -6.25
N MET A 153 -4.96 -11.19 -5.95
CA MET A 153 -3.71 -10.48 -5.66
C MET A 153 -3.18 -9.73 -6.89
N LEU A 154 -3.24 -10.33 -8.09
CA LEU A 154 -2.83 -9.65 -9.31
C LEU A 154 -3.71 -8.42 -9.59
N ALA A 155 -5.03 -8.56 -9.45
CA ALA A 155 -5.97 -7.45 -9.57
C ALA A 155 -5.68 -6.36 -8.52
N ALA A 156 -5.39 -6.74 -7.27
CA ALA A 156 -5.00 -5.82 -6.21
C ALA A 156 -3.76 -5.00 -6.58
N VAL A 157 -2.72 -5.65 -7.11
CA VAL A 157 -1.47 -4.98 -7.55
C VAL A 157 -1.76 -3.97 -8.66
N VAL A 158 -2.56 -4.34 -9.66
CA VAL A 158 -2.89 -3.45 -10.78
C VAL A 158 -3.65 -2.21 -10.31
N VAL A 159 -4.73 -2.39 -9.53
CA VAL A 159 -5.53 -1.25 -9.07
C VAL A 159 -4.76 -0.36 -8.08
N CYS A 160 -3.91 -0.96 -7.24
CA CYS A 160 -3.06 -0.23 -6.30
C CYS A 160 -1.99 0.59 -7.03
N GLY A 161 -1.30 -0.01 -7.99
CA GLY A 161 -0.30 0.70 -8.81
C GLY A 161 -0.88 1.89 -9.54
N LEU A 162 -2.08 1.77 -10.10
CA LEU A 162 -2.82 2.88 -10.69
C LEU A 162 -3.17 3.94 -9.64
N GLY A 163 -3.70 3.55 -8.49
CA GLY A 163 -4.04 4.46 -7.39
C GLY A 163 -2.83 5.21 -6.83
N TYR A 164 -1.67 4.55 -6.75
CA TYR A 164 -0.41 5.17 -6.34
C TYR A 164 0.08 6.21 -7.36
N ALA A 165 0.05 5.86 -8.63
CA ALA A 165 0.49 6.77 -9.69
C ALA A 165 -0.43 8.00 -9.78
N GLU A 166 -1.74 7.80 -9.75
CA GLU A 166 -2.71 8.88 -9.82
C GLU A 166 -2.63 9.78 -8.58
N GLY A 167 -2.56 9.18 -7.37
CA GLY A 167 -2.40 9.92 -6.14
C GLY A 167 -1.08 10.68 -6.06
N GLY A 168 0.02 10.07 -6.50
CA GLY A 168 1.33 10.72 -6.60
C GLY A 168 1.33 11.91 -7.57
N ARG A 169 0.66 11.77 -8.73
CA ARG A 169 0.45 12.83 -9.70
C ARG A 169 -0.36 13.98 -9.10
N LEU A 170 -1.52 13.68 -8.53
CA LEU A 170 -2.43 14.67 -7.95
C LEU A 170 -1.82 15.37 -6.74
N SER A 171 -0.95 14.70 -6.00
CA SER A 171 -0.24 15.26 -4.85
C SER A 171 0.77 16.35 -5.22
N ARG A 172 1.13 16.49 -6.49
CA ARG A 172 1.98 17.60 -6.98
C ARG A 172 1.24 18.95 -6.92
N THR A 173 -0.08 18.93 -6.97
CA THR A 173 -0.95 20.12 -6.98
C THR A 173 -1.71 20.30 -5.68
N LEU A 174 -2.33 19.24 -5.16
CA LEU A 174 -3.14 19.31 -3.92
C LEU A 174 -2.32 19.10 -2.65
N GLY A 175 -1.22 18.34 -2.73
CA GLY A 175 -0.48 17.89 -1.56
C GLY A 175 -0.83 16.45 -1.14
N GLY A 176 0.15 15.75 -0.55
CA GLY A 176 0.03 14.30 -0.30
C GLY A 176 -1.05 13.95 0.72
N TRP A 177 -1.14 14.67 1.83
CA TRP A 177 -2.13 14.39 2.85
C TRP A 177 -3.55 14.83 2.45
N GLN A 178 -3.67 15.87 1.63
CA GLN A 178 -4.96 16.31 1.09
C GLN A 178 -5.54 15.27 0.14
N VAL A 179 -4.71 14.69 -0.73
CA VAL A 179 -5.15 13.67 -1.71
C VAL A 179 -5.76 12.46 -1.00
N ILE A 180 -5.05 11.87 -0.03
CA ILE A 180 -5.61 10.72 0.67
C ILE A 180 -6.83 11.10 1.52
N SER A 181 -6.80 12.27 2.17
CA SER A 181 -7.93 12.74 2.99
C SER A 181 -9.17 12.96 2.15
N TRP A 182 -9.08 13.62 0.99
CA TRP A 182 -10.22 13.81 0.10
C TRP A 182 -10.70 12.51 -0.53
N ALA A 183 -9.82 11.59 -0.89
CA ALA A 183 -10.21 10.27 -1.40
C ALA A 183 -10.99 9.46 -0.34
N LEU A 184 -10.56 9.50 0.91
CA LEU A 184 -11.25 8.88 2.05
C LEU A 184 -12.62 9.52 2.30
N VAL A 185 -12.69 10.85 2.33
CA VAL A 185 -13.96 11.58 2.54
C VAL A 185 -14.93 11.32 1.38
N LEU A 186 -14.47 11.28 0.14
CA LEU A 186 -15.30 10.94 -1.01
C LEU A 186 -15.87 9.52 -0.91
N SER A 187 -15.13 8.60 -0.27
CA SER A 187 -15.56 7.22 -0.07
C SER A 187 -16.53 7.04 1.11
N LEU A 188 -16.62 8.02 2.05
CA LEU A 188 -17.38 7.89 3.29
C LEU A 188 -18.85 7.49 3.08
N PRO A 189 -19.63 8.08 2.16
CA PRO A 189 -21.04 7.71 1.99
C PRO A 189 -21.21 6.22 1.69
N VAL A 190 -20.35 5.67 0.84
CA VAL A 190 -20.39 4.26 0.46
C VAL A 190 -19.82 3.38 1.57
N THR A 191 -18.66 3.73 2.11
CA THR A 191 -17.99 2.89 3.13
C THR A 191 -18.78 2.82 4.42
N VAL A 192 -19.42 3.91 4.86
CA VAL A 192 -20.29 3.90 6.04
C VAL A 192 -21.56 3.07 5.77
N ALA A 193 -22.22 3.28 4.63
CA ALA A 193 -23.42 2.50 4.30
C ALA A 193 -23.12 0.99 4.27
N VAL A 194 -22.05 0.58 3.58
CA VAL A 194 -21.67 -0.84 3.49
C VAL A 194 -21.21 -1.38 4.85
N ALA A 195 -20.50 -0.58 5.66
CA ALA A 195 -20.10 -0.99 7.01
C ALA A 195 -21.30 -1.28 7.93
N LEU A 196 -22.36 -0.50 7.82
CA LEU A 196 -23.59 -0.73 8.59
C LEU A 196 -24.30 -2.02 8.17
N PHE A 197 -24.29 -2.37 6.88
CA PHE A 197 -24.87 -3.62 6.38
C PHE A 197 -24.05 -4.86 6.73
N HIS A 198 -22.72 -4.76 6.71
CA HIS A 198 -21.79 -5.87 6.96
C HIS A 198 -21.26 -5.91 8.40
N ARG A 199 -21.81 -5.08 9.31
CA ARG A 199 -21.34 -5.08 10.70
C ARG A 199 -21.58 -6.44 11.34
N PRO A 200 -20.67 -6.91 12.22
CA PRO A 200 -20.90 -8.08 13.02
C PRO A 200 -22.20 -7.92 13.86
N ALA A 201 -22.93 -9.00 14.04
CA ALA A 201 -24.13 -8.99 14.89
C ALA A 201 -23.80 -8.56 16.33
N THR A 202 -22.61 -8.92 16.80
CA THR A 202 -22.05 -8.53 18.10
C THR A 202 -20.53 -8.36 17.98
N PHE A 203 -19.97 -7.47 18.78
CA PHE A 203 -18.52 -7.32 18.97
C PHE A 203 -18.03 -8.11 20.19
N SER A 204 -18.93 -8.74 20.96
CA SER A 204 -18.56 -9.62 22.05
C SER A 204 -17.92 -10.88 21.48
N GLY A 205 -16.71 -11.22 21.97
CA GLY A 205 -15.94 -12.36 21.47
C GLY A 205 -14.88 -12.02 20.41
N ILE A 206 -14.83 -10.77 19.93
CA ILE A 206 -13.73 -10.32 19.09
C ILE A 206 -12.52 -10.07 19.98
N GLU A 207 -11.43 -10.75 19.68
CA GLU A 207 -10.20 -10.68 20.45
C GLU A 207 -9.45 -9.37 20.24
N THR A 208 -8.72 -8.92 21.25
CA THR A 208 -7.89 -7.71 21.21
C THR A 208 -6.95 -7.64 20.01
N PRO A 209 -6.26 -8.73 19.59
CA PRO A 209 -5.39 -8.68 18.40
C PRO A 209 -6.11 -8.25 17.11
N ALA A 210 -7.35 -8.72 16.90
CA ALA A 210 -8.14 -8.34 15.72
C ALA A 210 -8.55 -6.87 15.76
N LEU A 211 -8.91 -6.34 16.93
CA LEU A 211 -9.20 -4.91 17.13
C LEU A 211 -7.96 -4.04 16.92
N LEU A 212 -6.80 -4.46 17.44
CA LEU A 212 -5.53 -3.78 17.20
C LEU A 212 -5.14 -3.82 15.71
N GLY A 213 -5.39 -4.95 15.04
CA GLY A 213 -5.23 -5.08 13.60
C GLY A 213 -6.08 -4.06 12.83
N LEU A 214 -7.38 -3.98 13.15
CA LEU A 214 -8.30 -2.99 12.56
C LEU A 214 -7.83 -1.55 12.85
N ALA A 215 -7.44 -1.24 14.09
CA ALA A 215 -6.92 0.07 14.45
C ALA A 215 -5.66 0.43 13.66
N TYR A 216 -4.70 -0.49 13.55
CA TYR A 216 -3.47 -0.28 12.79
C TYR A 216 -3.75 -0.01 11.30
N VAL A 217 -4.57 -0.86 10.67
CA VAL A 217 -4.86 -0.69 9.24
C VAL A 217 -5.69 0.57 8.96
N SER A 218 -6.48 1.04 9.92
CA SER A 218 -7.26 2.28 9.80
C SER A 218 -6.38 3.51 9.94
N LEU A 219 -5.59 3.60 11.01
CA LEU A 219 -4.82 4.79 11.35
C LEU A 219 -3.51 4.88 10.57
N PHE A 220 -2.70 3.85 10.71
CA PHE A 220 -1.34 3.85 10.16
C PHE A 220 -1.32 3.52 8.69
N SER A 221 -1.97 2.43 8.27
CA SER A 221 -1.93 2.00 6.88
C SER A 221 -2.79 2.89 5.97
N MET A 222 -4.02 3.26 6.38
CA MET A 222 -4.96 3.94 5.49
C MET A 222 -4.80 5.48 5.50
N LEU A 223 -4.31 6.08 6.56
CA LEU A 223 -4.17 7.54 6.67
C LEU A 223 -2.71 7.96 6.77
N ILE A 224 -2.04 7.67 7.88
CA ILE A 224 -0.69 8.19 8.17
C ILE A 224 0.32 7.72 7.13
N GLY A 225 0.33 6.43 6.80
CA GLY A 225 1.23 5.86 5.78
C GLY A 225 1.07 6.54 4.42
N PHE A 226 -0.17 6.82 4.00
CA PHE A 226 -0.44 7.50 2.75
C PHE A 226 -0.05 8.99 2.75
N ILE A 227 -0.11 9.68 3.89
CA ILE A 227 0.40 11.06 4.01
C ILE A 227 1.88 11.10 3.58
N PHE A 228 2.69 10.22 4.17
CA PHE A 228 4.11 10.11 3.84
C PHE A 228 4.32 9.57 2.43
N TRP A 229 3.60 8.54 2.05
CA TRP A 229 3.75 7.88 0.75
C TRP A 229 3.50 8.83 -0.42
N TYR A 230 2.35 9.48 -0.46
CA TYR A 230 2.02 10.42 -1.53
C TYR A 230 2.92 11.65 -1.57
N ARG A 231 3.34 12.14 -0.41
CA ARG A 231 4.37 13.18 -0.34
C ARG A 231 5.68 12.69 -0.93
N GLY A 232 6.05 11.46 -0.62
CA GLY A 232 7.22 10.80 -1.19
C GLY A 232 7.18 10.71 -2.71
N LEU A 233 6.09 10.15 -3.26
CA LEU A 233 5.90 10.00 -4.70
C LEU A 233 5.90 11.34 -5.45
N SER A 234 5.24 12.35 -4.90
CA SER A 234 5.14 13.68 -5.53
C SER A 234 6.48 14.43 -5.58
N GLN A 235 7.32 14.25 -4.56
CA GLN A 235 8.60 14.95 -4.42
C GLN A 235 9.77 14.20 -5.07
N GLY A 236 9.81 12.88 -4.94
CA GLY A 236 10.92 12.04 -5.37
C GLY A 236 10.72 11.37 -6.73
N GLY A 237 9.51 11.41 -7.28
CA GLY A 237 9.11 10.72 -8.51
C GLY A 237 8.36 9.42 -8.22
N ILE A 238 7.32 9.16 -9.01
CA ILE A 238 6.42 8.02 -8.81
C ILE A 238 7.16 6.71 -9.08
N ALA A 239 7.81 6.60 -10.22
CA ALA A 239 8.57 5.41 -10.59
C ALA A 239 9.76 5.18 -9.63
N ALA A 240 10.53 6.25 -9.31
CA ALA A 240 11.71 6.15 -8.48
C ALA A 240 11.39 5.75 -7.04
N VAL A 241 10.53 6.52 -6.36
CA VAL A 241 10.16 6.27 -4.95
C VAL A 241 9.32 5.00 -4.83
N GLY A 242 8.54 4.67 -5.86
CA GLY A 242 7.79 3.41 -5.92
C GLY A 242 8.66 2.16 -5.72
N GLN A 243 9.94 2.20 -6.13
CA GLN A 243 10.87 1.06 -5.92
C GLN A 243 11.16 0.77 -4.44
N LEU A 244 10.96 1.72 -3.54
CA LEU A 244 11.12 1.48 -2.10
C LEU A 244 10.21 0.37 -1.57
N GLN A 245 9.08 0.11 -2.24
CA GLN A 245 8.17 -0.98 -1.85
C GLN A 245 8.80 -2.37 -1.99
N LEU A 246 9.86 -2.55 -2.78
CA LEU A 246 10.62 -3.80 -2.80
C LEU A 246 11.22 -4.15 -1.43
N LEU A 247 11.39 -3.16 -0.55
CA LEU A 247 11.89 -3.37 0.82
C LEU A 247 10.77 -3.79 1.80
N GLN A 248 9.50 -3.58 1.43
CA GLN A 248 8.36 -3.83 2.32
C GLN A 248 8.29 -5.26 2.87
N PRO A 249 8.49 -6.33 2.06
CA PRO A 249 8.50 -7.70 2.56
C PRO A 249 9.55 -7.94 3.63
N PHE A 250 10.75 -7.37 3.47
CA PHE A 250 11.87 -7.56 4.40
C PHE A 250 11.64 -6.86 5.74
N PHE A 251 10.99 -5.69 5.73
CA PHE A 251 10.56 -5.06 6.98
C PHE A 251 9.47 -5.87 7.68
N GLY A 252 8.54 -6.47 6.91
CA GLY A 252 7.54 -7.39 7.45
C GLY A 252 8.19 -8.61 8.11
N LEU A 253 9.19 -9.21 7.46
CA LEU A 253 9.96 -10.33 8.01
C LEU A 253 10.81 -9.92 9.22
N ALA A 254 11.40 -8.72 9.20
CA ALA A 254 12.14 -8.21 10.38
C ALA A 254 11.20 -8.00 11.58
N LEU A 255 9.97 -7.53 11.36
CA LEU A 255 8.94 -7.46 12.40
C LEU A 255 8.57 -8.85 12.93
N ALA A 256 8.40 -9.84 12.05
CA ALA A 256 8.13 -11.21 12.45
C ALA A 256 9.30 -11.79 13.27
N ALA A 257 10.54 -11.58 12.85
CA ALA A 257 11.72 -12.02 13.58
C ALA A 257 11.81 -11.40 14.98
N THR A 258 11.52 -10.10 15.12
CA THR A 258 11.64 -9.38 16.40
C THR A 258 10.46 -9.65 17.34
N LEU A 259 9.25 -9.76 16.82
CA LEU A 259 8.03 -9.92 17.63
C LEU A 259 7.68 -11.40 17.89
N LEU A 260 7.97 -12.28 16.91
CA LEU A 260 7.62 -13.70 16.96
C LEU A 260 8.87 -14.59 17.17
N HIS A 261 10.06 -13.99 17.28
CA HIS A 261 11.35 -14.70 17.41
C HIS A 261 11.63 -15.71 16.28
N GLU A 262 11.13 -15.40 15.07
CA GLU A 262 11.36 -16.24 13.89
C GLU A 262 12.83 -16.15 13.42
N PRO A 263 13.44 -17.26 12.97
CA PRO A 263 14.85 -17.28 12.57
C PRO A 263 15.06 -16.50 11.27
N VAL A 264 16.05 -15.60 11.27
CA VAL A 264 16.51 -14.89 10.07
C VAL A 264 17.48 -15.78 9.30
N THR A 265 17.16 -16.11 8.05
CA THR A 265 18.02 -16.97 7.20
C THR A 265 19.07 -16.15 6.43
N TRP A 266 20.20 -16.79 6.11
CA TRP A 266 21.21 -16.18 5.24
C TRP A 266 20.67 -15.83 3.85
N ALA A 267 19.74 -16.63 3.31
CA ALA A 267 19.04 -16.34 2.05
C ALA A 267 18.27 -15.03 2.14
N MET A 268 17.55 -14.79 3.23
CA MET A 268 16.82 -13.55 3.47
C MET A 268 17.77 -12.33 3.46
N LEU A 269 18.89 -12.42 4.13
CA LEU A 269 19.90 -11.35 4.18
C LEU A 269 20.48 -11.08 2.79
N ALA A 270 20.86 -12.13 2.06
CA ALA A 270 21.45 -12.02 0.72
C ALA A 270 20.45 -11.38 -0.29
N VAL A 271 19.20 -11.83 -0.28
CA VAL A 271 18.16 -11.25 -1.16
C VAL A 271 17.86 -9.81 -0.76
N THR A 272 17.81 -9.48 0.54
CA THR A 272 17.63 -8.10 1.01
C THR A 272 18.71 -7.18 0.46
N VAL A 273 19.97 -7.58 0.55
CA VAL A 273 21.11 -6.80 0.01
C VAL A 273 20.96 -6.63 -1.51
N ALA A 274 20.66 -7.70 -2.24
CA ALA A 274 20.47 -7.64 -3.69
C ALA A 274 19.32 -6.70 -4.09
N VAL A 275 18.21 -6.72 -3.34
CA VAL A 275 17.07 -5.82 -3.56
C VAL A 275 17.44 -4.36 -3.26
N ILE A 276 18.19 -4.10 -2.18
CA ILE A 276 18.68 -2.74 -1.89
C ILE A 276 19.53 -2.21 -3.06
N LEU A 277 20.40 -3.05 -3.63
CA LEU A 277 21.19 -2.68 -4.82
C LEU A 277 20.31 -2.39 -6.04
N CYS A 278 19.24 -3.18 -6.25
CA CYS A 278 18.27 -2.91 -7.32
C CYS A 278 17.55 -1.57 -7.10
N VAL A 279 17.10 -1.27 -5.88
CA VAL A 279 16.47 0.02 -5.54
C VAL A 279 17.44 1.18 -5.80
N GLY A 280 18.72 1.03 -5.40
CA GLY A 280 19.77 2.02 -5.65
C GLY A 280 20.03 2.23 -7.15
N GLY A 281 20.10 1.13 -7.92
CA GLY A 281 20.25 1.16 -9.36
C GLY A 281 19.06 1.82 -10.06
N ALA A 282 17.84 1.41 -9.73
CA ALA A 282 16.62 2.02 -10.27
C ALA A 282 16.56 3.53 -9.96
N ARG A 283 16.91 3.94 -8.73
CA ARG A 283 16.99 5.36 -8.36
C ARG A 283 17.90 6.16 -9.28
N ARG A 284 19.07 5.61 -9.63
CA ARG A 284 20.07 6.29 -10.49
C ARG A 284 19.53 6.53 -11.90
N PHE A 285 18.68 5.64 -12.41
CA PHE A 285 18.19 5.65 -13.79
C PHE A 285 16.72 6.04 -13.92
N ALA A 286 16.08 6.48 -12.84
CA ALA A 286 14.68 6.88 -12.81
C ALA A 286 14.38 8.22 -13.54
N ARG A 287 15.44 8.92 -13.98
CA ARG A 287 15.38 10.21 -14.71
C ARG A 287 16.31 10.20 -15.90
#